data_44fc4c36ccf677d78823d2f58718ae47
#
_entry.id   44fc4c36ccf677d78823d2f58718ae47
#
_cell.length_a   1.000
_cell.length_b   1.000
_cell.length_c   1.000
_cell.angle_alpha   90.00
_cell.angle_beta   90.00
_cell.angle_gamma   90.00
#
_symmetry.space_group_name_H-M   'P 1'
#
loop_
_entity.id
_entity.type
_entity.pdbx_description
1 polymer ?
#
loop_
_entity_poly.entity_id
_entity_poly.type
_entity_poly.pdbx_seq_one_letter_code
_entity_poly.pdbx_strand_id
1 'polypeptide(L)'
;MRGAVALVPPSCCGAGYFRRLRRALPDEIGVLALELPGHGRRYSEPYLTSAPAVVADALAQIDCPVDVVYGESLGAYIGLALVAALGDRRRPALVAASNVPPSQQRRVASEDIATLESAVATFASMGGAITDEVLDDPHLAAGAFAMIRADLLLSRSFVETVGTTTTPGNVTVLAGDRDTSLSELPAWARHTTGRYSFELLPGGHLLAESNPSGVAGVLLSALTEV
;
A
#
# COMPACT_ATOMS: atom_id res chain seq x y z
N MET A 1 14.61 -2.25 20.96
CA MET A 1 14.16 -1.87 19.61
C MET A 1 14.22 -0.36 19.50
N ARG A 2 14.76 0.19 18.42
CA ARG A 2 14.83 1.65 18.18
C ARG A 2 13.62 2.18 17.40
N GLY A 3 12.54 1.44 17.32
CA GLY A 3 11.31 1.76 16.64
C GLY A 3 10.72 0.54 15.90
N ALA A 4 9.48 0.65 15.47
CA ALA A 4 8.78 -0.41 14.75
C ALA A 4 8.04 0.12 13.51
N VAL A 5 8.17 -0.62 12.40
CA VAL A 5 7.55 -0.31 11.11
C VAL A 5 6.56 -1.40 10.75
N ALA A 6 5.32 -1.01 10.43
CA ALA A 6 4.36 -1.89 9.75
C ALA A 6 4.45 -1.68 8.23
N LEU A 7 4.53 -2.77 7.48
CA LEU A 7 4.63 -2.77 6.02
C LEU A 7 3.33 -3.32 5.43
N VAL A 8 2.68 -2.54 4.57
CA VAL A 8 1.42 -2.88 3.92
C VAL A 8 1.65 -3.08 2.42
N PRO A 9 1.44 -4.30 1.89
CA PRO A 9 1.82 -4.64 0.53
C PRO A 9 0.97 -3.95 -0.54
N PRO A 10 1.50 -3.82 -1.76
CA PRO A 10 0.71 -3.42 -2.92
C PRO A 10 -0.31 -4.50 -3.32
N SER A 11 -1.21 -4.16 -4.24
CA SER A 11 -2.16 -5.11 -4.84
C SER A 11 -1.47 -6.36 -5.36
N CYS A 12 -2.15 -7.48 -5.27
CA CYS A 12 -1.71 -8.79 -5.74
C CYS A 12 -0.43 -9.34 -5.05
N CYS A 13 0.01 -8.72 -3.96
CA CYS A 13 1.20 -9.10 -3.23
C CYS A 13 0.88 -9.50 -1.79
N GLY A 14 1.66 -10.46 -1.28
CA GLY A 14 1.69 -10.79 0.14
C GLY A 14 2.88 -10.15 0.86
N ALA A 15 3.00 -10.39 2.18
CA ALA A 15 4.10 -9.89 3.04
C ALA A 15 5.50 -10.27 2.52
N GLY A 16 5.63 -11.35 1.76
CA GLY A 16 6.87 -11.78 1.12
C GLY A 16 7.46 -10.78 0.12
N TYR A 17 6.63 -9.88 -0.41
CA TYR A 17 7.04 -8.77 -1.26
C TYR A 17 8.15 -7.93 -0.61
N PHE A 18 8.08 -7.68 0.68
CA PHE A 18 9.03 -6.83 1.40
C PHE A 18 10.34 -7.52 1.78
N ARG A 19 10.63 -8.71 1.27
CA ARG A 19 11.85 -9.45 1.64
C ARG A 19 13.14 -8.65 1.43
N ARG A 20 13.24 -7.87 0.34
CA ARG A 20 14.41 -7.02 0.03
C ARG A 20 14.49 -5.83 0.97
N LEU A 21 13.37 -5.14 1.19
CA LEU A 21 13.29 -4.00 2.11
C LEU A 21 13.65 -4.41 3.55
N ARG A 22 13.15 -5.55 4.03
CA ARG A 22 13.48 -6.06 5.36
C ARG A 22 14.97 -6.31 5.56
N ARG A 23 15.69 -6.75 4.50
CA ARG A 23 17.14 -6.93 4.54
C ARG A 23 17.92 -5.62 4.48
N ALA A 24 17.32 -4.55 3.99
CA ALA A 24 17.91 -3.23 3.92
C ALA A 24 17.72 -2.42 5.21
N LEU A 25 16.80 -2.83 6.08
CA LEU A 25 16.59 -2.22 7.39
C LEU A 25 17.55 -2.83 8.43
N PRO A 26 18.07 -2.03 9.39
CA PRO A 26 18.86 -2.52 10.50
C PRO A 26 18.09 -3.53 11.38
N ASP A 27 18.80 -4.50 11.96
CA ASP A 27 18.22 -5.57 12.78
C ASP A 27 17.53 -5.04 14.05
N GLU A 28 17.90 -3.84 14.53
CA GLU A 28 17.30 -3.19 15.70
C GLU A 28 15.89 -2.65 15.44
N ILE A 29 15.49 -2.51 14.19
CA ILE A 29 14.16 -2.04 13.80
C ILE A 29 13.19 -3.21 13.82
N GLY A 30 12.11 -3.08 14.58
CA GLY A 30 10.99 -4.03 14.51
C GLY A 30 10.25 -3.91 13.19
N VAL A 31 10.07 -5.02 12.47
CA VAL A 31 9.37 -5.02 11.18
C VAL A 31 8.21 -6.01 11.21
N LEU A 32 7.00 -5.47 11.09
CA LEU A 32 5.77 -6.23 10.92
C LEU A 32 5.28 -6.08 9.47
N ALA A 33 5.40 -7.11 8.66
CA ALA A 33 4.81 -7.13 7.32
C ALA A 33 3.41 -7.75 7.39
N LEU A 34 2.39 -6.94 7.08
CA LEU A 34 0.99 -7.38 7.10
C LEU A 34 0.70 -8.31 5.93
N GLU A 35 -0.18 -9.28 6.16
CA GLU A 35 -0.61 -10.24 5.15
C GLU A 35 -2.13 -10.14 4.99
N LEU A 36 -2.61 -9.77 3.81
CA LEU A 36 -4.05 -9.69 3.56
C LEU A 36 -4.65 -11.08 3.30
N PRO A 37 -5.91 -11.34 3.71
CA PRO A 37 -6.64 -12.54 3.32
C PRO A 37 -6.67 -12.73 1.80
N GLY A 38 -6.50 -13.95 1.33
CA GLY A 38 -6.39 -14.30 -0.09
C GLY A 38 -5.00 -14.09 -0.69
N HIS A 39 -4.03 -13.52 0.06
CA HIS A 39 -2.68 -13.20 -0.43
C HIS A 39 -1.60 -13.97 0.33
N GLY A 40 -0.46 -14.18 -0.34
CA GLY A 40 0.73 -14.76 0.25
C GLY A 40 0.46 -16.06 1.04
N ARG A 41 0.78 -16.09 2.34
CA ARG A 41 0.55 -17.26 3.18
C ARG A 41 -0.92 -17.49 3.55
N ARG A 42 -1.77 -16.47 3.37
CA ARG A 42 -3.22 -16.52 3.62
C ARG A 42 -4.03 -16.78 2.33
N TYR A 43 -3.39 -17.33 1.30
CA TYR A 43 -3.96 -17.55 -0.04
C TYR A 43 -5.25 -18.39 -0.06
N SER A 44 -5.46 -19.22 0.96
CA SER A 44 -6.66 -20.06 1.07
C SER A 44 -7.86 -19.36 1.74
N GLU A 45 -7.63 -18.16 2.27
CA GLU A 45 -8.70 -17.36 2.86
C GLU A 45 -9.46 -16.57 1.78
N PRO A 46 -10.74 -16.26 2.00
CA PRO A 46 -11.49 -15.43 1.05
C PRO A 46 -10.92 -14.00 1.01
N TYR A 47 -10.89 -13.41 -0.19
CA TYR A 47 -10.51 -12.00 -0.36
C TYR A 47 -11.44 -11.07 0.42
N LEU A 48 -10.88 -10.07 1.09
CA LEU A 48 -11.63 -8.97 1.65
C LEU A 48 -11.69 -7.81 0.63
N THR A 49 -12.90 -7.38 0.30
CA THR A 49 -13.13 -6.29 -0.68
C THR A 49 -13.70 -5.03 -0.04
N SER A 50 -13.74 -4.97 1.29
CA SER A 50 -14.29 -3.86 2.08
C SER A 50 -13.20 -3.24 2.93
N ALA A 51 -13.01 -1.93 2.83
CA ALA A 51 -12.02 -1.20 3.60
C ALA A 51 -12.17 -1.37 5.12
N PRO A 52 -13.37 -1.28 5.73
CA PRO A 52 -13.52 -1.54 7.16
C PRO A 52 -13.09 -2.95 7.57
N ALA A 53 -13.38 -3.97 6.75
CA ALA A 53 -13.00 -5.35 7.06
C ALA A 53 -11.48 -5.53 7.00
N VAL A 54 -10.81 -4.97 5.98
CA VAL A 54 -9.35 -5.01 5.87
C VAL A 54 -8.67 -4.24 7.01
N VAL A 55 -9.19 -3.08 7.39
CA VAL A 55 -8.65 -2.31 8.53
C VAL A 55 -8.76 -3.09 9.83
N ALA A 56 -9.91 -3.74 10.08
CA ALA A 56 -10.11 -4.56 11.26
C ALA A 56 -9.15 -5.77 11.29
N ASP A 57 -8.98 -6.47 10.16
CA ASP A 57 -8.04 -7.59 10.02
C ASP A 57 -6.58 -7.14 10.21
N ALA A 58 -6.20 -6.02 9.60
CA ALA A 58 -4.84 -5.48 9.70
C ALA A 58 -4.52 -5.02 11.13
N LEU A 59 -5.47 -4.36 11.82
CA LEU A 59 -5.31 -3.98 13.23
C LEU A 59 -5.15 -5.19 14.15
N ALA A 60 -5.83 -6.30 13.86
CA ALA A 60 -5.70 -7.54 14.62
C ALA A 60 -4.31 -8.20 14.46
N GLN A 61 -3.57 -7.89 13.39
CA GLN A 61 -2.19 -8.35 13.20
C GLN A 61 -1.16 -7.48 13.93
N ILE A 62 -1.54 -6.26 14.37
CA ILE A 62 -0.64 -5.31 15.05
C ILE A 62 -0.70 -5.60 16.57
N ASP A 63 0.21 -6.43 17.05
CA ASP A 63 0.33 -6.85 18.45
C ASP A 63 1.33 -6.02 19.28
N CYS A 64 2.04 -5.10 18.63
CA CYS A 64 3.04 -4.23 19.26
C CYS A 64 2.87 -2.76 18.83
N PRO A 65 3.49 -1.80 19.55
CA PRO A 65 3.56 -0.42 19.11
C PRO A 65 4.20 -0.29 17.73
N VAL A 66 3.55 0.47 16.84
CA VAL A 66 4.05 0.83 15.51
C VAL A 66 4.28 2.34 15.49
N ASP A 67 5.47 2.75 15.06
CA ASP A 67 5.87 4.16 14.96
C ASP A 67 5.72 4.70 13.53
N VAL A 68 5.93 3.84 12.53
CA VAL A 68 5.78 4.17 11.11
C VAL A 68 4.97 3.09 10.40
N VAL A 69 4.01 3.49 9.58
CA VAL A 69 3.32 2.60 8.64
C VAL A 69 3.83 2.94 7.24
N TYR A 70 4.40 1.96 6.55
CA TYR A 70 4.73 2.03 5.13
C TYR A 70 3.66 1.33 4.33
N GLY A 71 3.04 2.01 3.40
CA GLY A 71 2.10 1.40 2.46
C GLY A 71 2.47 1.72 1.02
N GLU A 72 2.47 0.72 0.14
CA GLU A 72 2.82 0.88 -1.27
C GLU A 72 1.63 0.57 -2.16
N SER A 73 1.37 1.43 -3.15
CA SER A 73 0.22 1.33 -4.06
C SER A 73 -1.09 1.23 -3.25
N LEU A 74 -1.92 0.20 -3.41
CA LEU A 74 -3.12 -0.03 -2.57
C LEU A 74 -2.78 0.03 -1.07
N GLY A 75 -1.61 -0.46 -0.69
CA GLY A 75 -1.11 -0.40 0.70
C GLY A 75 -1.02 1.01 1.26
N ALA A 76 -0.86 2.05 0.43
CA ALA A 76 -0.84 3.45 0.89
C ALA A 76 -2.22 3.88 1.45
N TYR A 77 -3.32 3.44 0.84
CA TYR A 77 -4.67 3.73 1.34
C TYR A 77 -4.99 2.94 2.61
N ILE A 78 -4.58 1.66 2.64
CA ILE A 78 -4.69 0.83 3.85
C ILE A 78 -3.88 1.48 4.98
N GLY A 79 -2.65 1.91 4.69
CA GLY A 79 -1.78 2.60 5.63
C GLY A 79 -2.40 3.88 6.20
N LEU A 80 -3.02 4.72 5.35
CA LEU A 80 -3.73 5.93 5.80
C LEU A 80 -4.87 5.58 6.76
N ALA A 81 -5.67 4.57 6.43
CA ALA A 81 -6.75 4.13 7.31
C ALA A 81 -6.22 3.58 8.65
N LEU A 82 -5.10 2.84 8.61
CA LEU A 82 -4.47 2.29 9.80
C LEU A 82 -3.92 3.39 10.73
N VAL A 83 -3.17 4.37 10.21
CA VAL A 83 -2.64 5.45 11.05
C VAL A 83 -3.75 6.31 11.63
N ALA A 84 -4.85 6.50 10.89
CA ALA A 84 -6.04 7.18 11.40
C ALA A 84 -6.74 6.36 12.51
N ALA A 85 -6.87 5.05 12.36
CA ALA A 85 -7.49 4.16 13.34
C ALA A 85 -6.64 3.97 14.60
N LEU A 86 -5.30 3.96 14.48
CA LEU A 86 -4.38 3.90 15.62
C LEU A 86 -4.42 5.20 16.47
N GLY A 87 -4.90 6.29 15.88
CA GLY A 87 -5.39 7.48 16.55
C GLY A 87 -4.35 8.32 17.28
N ASP A 88 -4.88 9.29 18.06
CA ASP A 88 -4.10 10.37 18.70
C ASP A 88 -3.07 9.91 19.73
N ARG A 89 -3.24 8.72 20.32
CA ARG A 89 -2.38 8.25 21.41
C ARG A 89 -0.98 7.86 20.95
N ARG A 90 -0.81 7.47 19.68
CA ARG A 90 0.47 6.97 19.15
C ARG A 90 1.00 7.79 18.00
N ARG A 91 0.13 8.45 17.25
CA ARG A 91 0.45 9.29 16.07
C ARG A 91 1.50 8.68 15.14
N PRO A 92 1.36 7.40 14.71
CA PRO A 92 2.35 6.81 13.84
C PRO A 92 2.46 7.64 12.56
N ALA A 93 3.68 7.79 12.03
CA ALA A 93 3.88 8.42 10.74
C ALA A 93 3.43 7.48 9.61
N LEU A 94 2.95 8.06 8.52
CA LEU A 94 2.66 7.34 7.27
C LEU A 94 3.75 7.63 6.24
N VAL A 95 4.32 6.59 5.67
CA VAL A 95 5.09 6.68 4.41
C VAL A 95 4.23 6.04 3.32
N ALA A 96 3.61 6.90 2.49
CA ALA A 96 2.71 6.50 1.41
C ALA A 96 3.48 6.46 0.09
N ALA A 97 3.71 5.27 -0.45
CA ALA A 97 4.49 5.09 -1.67
C ALA A 97 3.61 4.72 -2.87
N SER A 98 3.96 5.25 -4.03
CA SER A 98 3.47 4.80 -5.33
C SER A 98 1.94 4.79 -5.45
N ASN A 99 1.27 5.84 -4.96
CA ASN A 99 -0.17 6.00 -5.19
C ASN A 99 -0.59 7.48 -5.26
N VAL A 100 -1.58 7.77 -6.08
CA VAL A 100 -2.24 9.08 -6.10
C VAL A 100 -3.00 9.31 -4.79
N PRO A 101 -3.20 10.56 -4.36
CA PRO A 101 -4.01 10.84 -3.17
C PRO A 101 -5.42 10.24 -3.31
N PRO A 102 -6.00 9.62 -2.27
CA PRO A 102 -7.32 8.99 -2.37
C PRO A 102 -8.41 10.00 -2.74
N SER A 103 -8.24 11.29 -2.40
CA SER A 103 -9.15 12.38 -2.79
C SER A 103 -9.09 12.73 -4.29
N GLN A 104 -8.10 12.23 -5.04
CA GLN A 104 -7.89 12.47 -6.47
C GLN A 104 -7.98 11.18 -7.31
N GLN A 105 -8.08 10.03 -6.66
CA GLN A 105 -8.14 8.74 -7.34
C GLN A 105 -9.47 8.57 -8.06
N ARG A 106 -9.41 8.17 -9.34
CA ARG A 106 -10.58 7.75 -10.09
C ARG A 106 -11.21 6.50 -9.43
N ARG A 107 -12.51 6.55 -9.22
CA ARG A 107 -13.25 5.40 -8.72
C ARG A 107 -13.26 4.27 -9.75
N VAL A 108 -12.94 3.06 -9.33
CA VAL A 108 -13.07 1.86 -10.15
C VAL A 108 -14.55 1.59 -10.41
N ALA A 109 -14.94 1.56 -11.67
CA ALA A 109 -16.31 1.30 -12.10
C ALA A 109 -16.61 -0.22 -12.22
N SER A 110 -17.85 -0.60 -12.42
CA SER A 110 -18.21 -2.02 -12.54
C SER A 110 -17.69 -2.63 -13.85
N GLU A 111 -17.65 -1.87 -14.92
CA GLU A 111 -17.09 -2.23 -16.22
C GLU A 111 -15.57 -2.47 -16.18
N ASP A 112 -14.85 -1.74 -15.32
CA ASP A 112 -13.39 -1.89 -15.14
C ASP A 112 -13.00 -3.29 -14.62
N ILE A 113 -13.93 -4.01 -14.01
CA ILE A 113 -13.73 -5.31 -13.36
C ILE A 113 -14.65 -6.40 -13.90
N ALA A 114 -15.30 -6.16 -15.03
CA ALA A 114 -16.29 -7.08 -15.59
C ALA A 114 -15.64 -8.30 -16.27
N THR A 115 -14.48 -8.11 -16.88
CA THR A 115 -13.71 -9.14 -17.60
C THR A 115 -12.26 -9.13 -17.16
N LEU A 116 -11.51 -10.21 -17.46
CA LEU A 116 -10.06 -10.27 -17.24
C LEU A 116 -9.36 -9.11 -17.96
N GLU A 117 -9.72 -8.88 -19.23
CA GLU A 117 -9.11 -7.84 -20.06
C GLU A 117 -9.30 -6.45 -19.44
N SER A 118 -10.55 -6.08 -19.05
CA SER A 118 -10.81 -4.78 -18.43
C SER A 118 -10.13 -4.63 -17.08
N ALA A 119 -10.08 -5.70 -16.27
CA ALA A 119 -9.42 -5.69 -14.97
C ALA A 119 -7.90 -5.54 -15.10
N VAL A 120 -7.27 -6.24 -16.04
CA VAL A 120 -5.82 -6.12 -16.33
C VAL A 120 -5.49 -4.72 -16.86
N ALA A 121 -6.29 -4.18 -17.79
CA ALA A 121 -6.10 -2.83 -18.29
C ALA A 121 -6.21 -1.76 -17.19
N THR A 122 -7.21 -1.88 -16.32
CA THR A 122 -7.37 -0.98 -15.17
C THR A 122 -6.21 -1.10 -14.19
N PHE A 123 -5.81 -2.34 -13.84
CA PHE A 123 -4.67 -2.60 -12.98
C PHE A 123 -3.37 -2.02 -13.55
N ALA A 124 -3.13 -2.19 -14.85
CA ALA A 124 -1.96 -1.62 -15.54
C ALA A 124 -1.97 -0.07 -15.53
N SER A 125 -3.14 0.56 -15.68
CA SER A 125 -3.27 2.02 -15.61
C SER A 125 -2.93 2.59 -14.22
N MET A 126 -2.96 1.74 -13.19
CA MET A 126 -2.61 2.07 -11.79
C MET A 126 -1.18 1.63 -11.41
N GLY A 127 -0.35 1.30 -12.39
CA GLY A 127 1.04 0.91 -12.19
C GLY A 127 1.28 -0.59 -11.98
N GLY A 128 0.23 -1.41 -11.99
CA GLY A 128 0.34 -2.87 -11.90
C GLY A 128 0.81 -3.52 -13.19
N ALA A 129 1.33 -4.73 -13.10
CA ALA A 129 1.72 -5.52 -14.26
C ALA A 129 1.41 -7.01 -14.04
N ILE A 130 1.04 -7.68 -15.13
CA ILE A 130 0.86 -9.13 -15.20
C ILE A 130 1.66 -9.60 -16.41
N THR A 131 2.37 -10.71 -16.27
CA THR A 131 3.16 -11.27 -17.37
C THR A 131 2.29 -12.07 -18.34
N ASP A 132 2.73 -12.14 -19.61
CA ASP A 132 2.02 -12.90 -20.64
C ASP A 132 1.92 -14.39 -20.26
N GLU A 133 2.93 -14.97 -19.57
CA GLU A 133 2.89 -16.37 -19.12
C GLU A 133 1.71 -16.64 -18.18
N VAL A 134 1.29 -15.65 -17.37
CA VAL A 134 0.12 -15.81 -16.50
C VAL A 134 -1.17 -15.68 -17.30
N LEU A 135 -1.20 -14.79 -18.30
CA LEU A 135 -2.39 -14.54 -19.13
C LEU A 135 -2.63 -15.68 -20.14
N ASP A 136 -1.58 -16.32 -20.63
CA ASP A 136 -1.64 -17.41 -21.60
C ASP A 136 -2.08 -18.75 -20.99
N ASP A 137 -1.93 -18.94 -19.66
CA ASP A 137 -2.44 -20.12 -18.96
C ASP A 137 -3.84 -19.87 -18.40
N PRO A 138 -4.89 -20.60 -18.84
CA PRO A 138 -6.26 -20.36 -18.40
C PRO A 138 -6.49 -20.50 -16.88
N HIS A 139 -5.72 -21.37 -16.20
CA HIS A 139 -5.85 -21.56 -14.74
C HIS A 139 -5.19 -20.41 -13.99
N LEU A 140 -4.00 -19.98 -14.42
CA LEU A 140 -3.30 -18.84 -13.84
C LEU A 140 -4.07 -17.56 -14.11
N ALA A 141 -4.58 -17.35 -15.32
CA ALA A 141 -5.40 -16.21 -15.71
C ALA A 141 -6.68 -16.09 -14.88
N ALA A 142 -7.37 -17.21 -14.61
CA ALA A 142 -8.55 -17.22 -13.76
C ALA A 142 -8.22 -16.80 -12.31
N GLY A 143 -7.11 -17.31 -11.76
CA GLY A 143 -6.62 -16.94 -10.44
C GLY A 143 -6.20 -15.48 -10.36
N ALA A 144 -5.46 -14.99 -11.36
CA ALA A 144 -5.05 -13.60 -11.49
C ALA A 144 -6.27 -12.67 -11.58
N PHE A 145 -7.26 -13.01 -12.39
CA PHE A 145 -8.50 -12.24 -12.49
C PHE A 145 -9.23 -12.13 -11.15
N ALA A 146 -9.38 -13.24 -10.43
CA ALA A 146 -10.03 -13.23 -9.12
C ALA A 146 -9.33 -12.28 -8.14
N MET A 147 -8.00 -12.32 -8.09
CA MET A 147 -7.16 -11.49 -7.21
C MET A 147 -7.21 -10.02 -7.62
N ILE A 148 -6.96 -9.70 -8.89
CA ILE A 148 -6.98 -8.32 -9.41
C ILE A 148 -8.36 -7.70 -9.17
N ARG A 149 -9.43 -8.43 -9.49
CA ARG A 149 -10.79 -7.96 -9.29
C ARG A 149 -11.11 -7.68 -7.83
N ALA A 150 -10.65 -8.53 -6.92
CA ALA A 150 -10.83 -8.32 -5.49
C ALA A 150 -10.09 -7.06 -5.00
N ASP A 151 -8.85 -6.86 -5.43
CA ASP A 151 -8.05 -5.71 -5.03
C ASP A 151 -8.53 -4.40 -5.66
N LEU A 152 -9.03 -4.42 -6.89
CA LEU A 152 -9.68 -3.25 -7.49
C LEU A 152 -10.99 -2.88 -6.76
N LEU A 153 -11.79 -3.87 -6.34
CA LEU A 153 -12.95 -3.64 -5.47
C LEU A 153 -12.54 -3.06 -4.13
N LEU A 154 -11.47 -3.58 -3.54
CA LEU A 154 -10.91 -3.07 -2.30
C LEU A 154 -10.39 -1.64 -2.46
N SER A 155 -9.66 -1.34 -3.53
CA SER A 155 -9.22 0.02 -3.88
C SER A 155 -10.41 0.99 -3.96
N ARG A 156 -11.50 0.59 -4.65
CA ARG A 156 -12.74 1.38 -4.69
C ARG A 156 -13.29 1.66 -3.30
N SER A 157 -13.37 0.63 -2.45
CA SER A 157 -13.87 0.79 -1.08
C SER A 157 -12.98 1.72 -0.26
N PHE A 158 -11.65 1.67 -0.43
CA PHE A 158 -10.74 2.60 0.25
C PHE A 158 -10.89 4.02 -0.24
N VAL A 159 -10.97 4.26 -1.55
CA VAL A 159 -11.20 5.62 -2.10
C VAL A 159 -12.45 6.25 -1.51
N GLU A 160 -13.53 5.48 -1.36
CA GLU A 160 -14.78 5.93 -0.74
C GLU A 160 -14.63 6.20 0.76
N THR A 161 -13.81 5.41 1.45
CA THR A 161 -13.68 5.46 2.91
C THR A 161 -12.66 6.50 3.36
N VAL A 162 -11.51 6.60 2.68
CA VAL A 162 -10.41 7.48 3.14
C VAL A 162 -10.23 8.76 2.33
N GLY A 163 -11.10 9.02 1.35
CA GLY A 163 -11.02 10.22 0.49
C GLY A 163 -11.02 11.55 1.26
N THR A 164 -11.56 11.59 2.46
CA THR A 164 -11.56 12.76 3.36
C THR A 164 -10.86 12.50 4.70
N THR A 165 -10.24 11.32 4.87
CA THR A 165 -9.56 10.94 6.12
C THR A 165 -8.30 11.78 6.31
N THR A 166 -8.06 12.23 7.54
CA THR A 166 -6.82 12.87 7.99
C THR A 166 -6.21 12.11 9.16
N THR A 167 -4.88 12.14 9.28
CA THR A 167 -4.14 11.63 10.44
C THR A 167 -3.42 12.77 11.15
N PRO A 168 -3.24 12.74 12.47
CA PRO A 168 -2.39 13.70 13.18
C PRO A 168 -0.89 13.40 13.03
N GLY A 169 -0.51 12.20 12.54
CA GLY A 169 0.87 11.82 12.26
C GLY A 169 1.43 12.49 11.01
N ASN A 170 2.76 12.53 10.90
CA ASN A 170 3.43 13.01 9.70
C ASN A 170 3.12 12.10 8.50
N VAL A 171 3.04 12.69 7.30
CA VAL A 171 2.88 11.94 6.04
C VAL A 171 4.05 12.27 5.11
N THR A 172 4.82 11.25 4.78
CA THR A 172 5.84 11.31 3.73
C THR A 172 5.35 10.56 2.51
N VAL A 173 5.32 11.20 1.36
CA VAL A 173 4.94 10.57 0.10
C VAL A 173 6.19 10.18 -0.67
N LEU A 174 6.25 8.95 -1.15
CA LEU A 174 7.32 8.46 -2.01
C LEU A 174 6.80 8.21 -3.42
N ALA A 175 7.59 8.62 -4.41
CA ALA A 175 7.34 8.28 -5.81
C ALA A 175 8.62 7.78 -6.47
N GLY A 176 8.48 6.86 -7.41
CA GLY A 176 9.55 6.48 -8.32
C GLY A 176 9.70 7.50 -9.45
N ASP A 177 10.92 7.86 -9.81
CA ASP A 177 11.21 8.82 -10.89
C ASP A 177 10.79 8.33 -12.29
N ARG A 178 10.46 7.03 -12.42
CA ARG A 178 9.94 6.41 -13.65
C ARG A 178 8.50 5.92 -13.53
N ASP A 179 7.82 6.23 -12.41
CA ASP A 179 6.42 5.86 -12.25
C ASP A 179 5.51 6.90 -12.92
N THR A 180 5.01 6.56 -14.09
CA THR A 180 4.13 7.43 -14.90
C THR A 180 2.65 7.33 -14.52
N SER A 181 2.28 6.45 -13.59
CA SER A 181 0.91 6.28 -13.11
C SER A 181 0.50 7.35 -12.08
N LEU A 182 1.45 8.10 -11.54
CA LEU A 182 1.25 9.03 -10.44
C LEU A 182 0.93 10.45 -10.92
N SER A 183 -0.02 11.08 -10.21
CA SER A 183 -0.39 12.47 -10.43
C SER A 183 -0.88 13.10 -9.11
N GLU A 184 -0.98 14.44 -9.07
CA GLU A 184 -1.57 15.20 -7.97
C GLU A 184 -0.97 14.91 -6.59
N LEU A 185 0.28 14.42 -6.51
CA LEU A 185 0.92 14.01 -5.24
C LEU A 185 0.90 15.08 -4.14
N PRO A 186 1.00 16.40 -4.42
CA PRO A 186 0.87 17.43 -3.38
C PRO A 186 -0.48 17.40 -2.63
N ALA A 187 -1.53 16.84 -3.23
CA ALA A 187 -2.84 16.74 -2.57
C ALA A 187 -2.86 15.74 -1.40
N TRP A 188 -1.84 14.89 -1.24
CA TRP A 188 -1.63 14.10 -0.03
C TRP A 188 -1.50 14.96 1.24
N ALA A 189 -1.08 16.24 1.12
CA ALA A 189 -1.03 17.17 2.24
C ALA A 189 -2.39 17.36 2.93
N ARG A 190 -3.51 17.09 2.24
CA ARG A 190 -4.87 17.15 2.80
C ARG A 190 -5.19 15.99 3.74
N HIS A 191 -4.37 14.95 3.73
CA HIS A 191 -4.57 13.74 4.53
C HIS A 191 -3.78 13.74 5.85
N THR A 192 -3.16 14.86 6.21
CA THR A 192 -2.52 15.01 7.52
C THR A 192 -2.76 16.40 8.12
N THR A 193 -2.83 16.45 9.45
CA THR A 193 -2.69 17.71 10.22
C THR A 193 -1.28 17.87 10.80
N GLY A 194 -0.42 16.85 10.62
CA GLY A 194 1.01 16.89 10.91
C GLY A 194 1.81 17.48 9.76
N ARG A 195 3.09 17.10 9.67
CA ARG A 195 3.96 17.53 8.58
C ARG A 195 3.74 16.67 7.33
N TYR A 196 3.69 17.32 6.18
CA TYR A 196 3.74 16.69 4.87
C TYR A 196 5.14 16.84 4.27
N SER A 197 5.68 15.77 3.71
CA SER A 197 6.91 15.77 2.91
C SER A 197 6.75 14.88 1.68
N PHE A 198 7.59 15.12 0.68
CA PHE A 198 7.63 14.37 -0.57
C PHE A 198 9.06 14.03 -0.93
N GLU A 199 9.31 12.79 -1.33
CA GLU A 199 10.59 12.33 -1.80
C GLU A 199 10.44 11.57 -3.12
N LEU A 200 11.34 11.86 -4.07
CA LEU A 200 11.47 11.18 -5.35
C LEU A 200 12.68 10.25 -5.29
N LEU A 201 12.45 8.96 -5.52
CA LEU A 201 13.49 7.95 -5.51
C LEU A 201 13.72 7.39 -6.93
N PRO A 202 14.96 6.99 -7.28
CA PRO A 202 15.18 6.22 -8.50
C PRO A 202 14.40 4.91 -8.45
N GLY A 203 13.46 4.71 -9.38
CA GLY A 203 12.64 3.50 -9.44
C GLY A 203 11.37 3.66 -10.27
N GLY A 204 10.64 2.56 -10.42
CA GLY A 204 9.30 2.52 -11.00
C GLY A 204 8.24 2.48 -9.91
N HIS A 205 7.07 1.88 -10.23
CA HIS A 205 5.92 1.79 -9.33
C HIS A 205 6.22 0.97 -8.05
N LEU A 206 6.96 -0.14 -8.16
CA LEU A 206 7.28 -1.02 -7.03
C LEU A 206 8.64 -0.64 -6.40
N LEU A 207 8.64 0.36 -5.52
CA LEU A 207 9.85 0.94 -4.93
C LEU A 207 10.54 0.03 -3.92
N ALA A 208 9.78 -0.68 -3.08
CA ALA A 208 10.37 -1.58 -2.08
C ALA A 208 11.11 -2.77 -2.73
N GLU A 209 10.81 -3.09 -3.99
CA GLU A 209 11.55 -4.08 -4.78
C GLU A 209 12.70 -3.46 -5.57
N SER A 210 12.44 -2.34 -6.26
CA SER A 210 13.40 -1.73 -7.19
C SER A 210 14.46 -0.88 -6.49
N ASN A 211 14.13 -0.27 -5.35
CA ASN A 211 15.05 0.57 -4.55
C ASN A 211 14.86 0.38 -3.03
N PRO A 212 15.06 -0.84 -2.51
CA PRO A 212 14.82 -1.13 -1.09
C PRO A 212 15.68 -0.30 -0.14
N SER A 213 16.92 0.05 -0.54
CA SER A 213 17.81 0.86 0.29
C SER A 213 17.35 2.32 0.39
N GLY A 214 16.84 2.89 -0.70
CA GLY A 214 16.26 4.24 -0.69
C GLY A 214 15.03 4.29 0.21
N VAL A 215 14.11 3.32 0.07
CA VAL A 215 12.92 3.21 0.93
C VAL A 215 13.32 3.03 2.40
N ALA A 216 14.33 2.17 2.70
CA ALA A 216 14.82 1.99 4.06
C ALA A 216 15.36 3.30 4.65
N GLY A 217 16.09 4.10 3.88
CA GLY A 217 16.58 5.43 4.31
C GLY A 217 15.44 6.36 4.73
N VAL A 218 14.36 6.42 3.93
CA VAL A 218 13.18 7.23 4.26
C VAL A 218 12.48 6.72 5.52
N LEU A 219 12.34 5.42 5.68
CA LEU A 219 11.73 4.82 6.88
C LEU A 219 12.53 5.15 8.14
N LEU A 220 13.87 5.09 8.06
CA LEU A 220 14.76 5.46 9.17
C LEU A 220 14.64 6.94 9.52
N SER A 221 14.53 7.81 8.52
CA SER A 221 14.29 9.25 8.74
C SER A 221 12.93 9.46 9.43
N ALA A 222 11.87 8.81 8.95
CA ALA A 222 10.54 8.92 9.54
C ALA A 222 10.51 8.45 11.01
N LEU A 223 11.26 7.39 11.35
CA LEU A 223 11.40 6.90 12.74
C LEU A 223 12.10 7.89 13.69
N THR A 224 12.93 8.81 13.18
CA THR A 224 13.60 9.82 14.01
C THR A 224 12.74 11.05 14.28
N GLU A 225 11.62 11.18 13.59
CA GLU A 225 10.73 12.34 13.63
C GLU A 225 9.43 12.11 14.43
N VAL A 226 9.26 10.90 14.97
CA VAL A 226 8.09 10.47 15.79
C VAL A 226 8.32 10.73 17.27
#